data_041b1ae77128b0aaf7d1dfaa73317214
#
_entry.id   041b1ae77128b0aaf7d1dfaa73317214
#
_cell.length_a   1.000
_cell.length_b   1.000
_cell.length_c   1.000
_cell.angle_alpha   90.00
_cell.angle_beta   90.00
_cell.angle_gamma   90.00
#
_symmetry.space_group_name_H-M   'P 1'
#
loop_
_entity.id
_entity.type
_entity.pdbx_description
1 polymer ?
#
loop_
_entity_poly.entity_id
_entity_poly.type
_entity_poly.pdbx_seq_one_letter_code
_entity_poly.pdbx_strand_id
1 'polypeptide(L)'
;MKFDKYKYREDFVFKDNRICLTYQGLRKLYKPKKLTGSRIGGVLGSDSYKTPFQTWCDIMGFFKEDLDPYFLEAGRIIEPKLKEYAELQIGKSFKSYDPPSIKYDLFSSNDVFGGVPDGEEFDANGNIVSILEIKTAQLDKYKWVFKDNQFRLFTEDGKPVVSQTGGGLVKWFKNGEVLIPESYKDQLSLYLYLRGITVGYFCVAFLRNEDYADPHSVKFMSPFNKYLNDGIVSEEGDHILIWKKFEIDLKEFEKKVHVAKQWYEDHVRKAISPPMTSKDLEWFRYGYPDLEH
;
A
#
# COMPACT_ATOMS: atom_id res chain seq x y z
N MET A 1 -8.42 -12.59 -7.53
CA MET A 1 -9.05 -11.32 -7.96
C MET A 1 -10.42 -11.62 -8.55
N LYS A 2 -11.47 -10.95 -8.09
CA LYS A 2 -12.85 -11.25 -8.50
C LYS A 2 -13.48 -10.01 -9.13
N PHE A 3 -13.91 -10.14 -10.39
CA PHE A 3 -14.66 -9.16 -11.15
C PHE A 3 -16.12 -9.64 -11.22
N ASP A 4 -16.98 -9.16 -10.35
CA ASP A 4 -18.35 -9.70 -10.26
C ASP A 4 -19.43 -8.62 -10.12
N LYS A 5 -19.04 -7.37 -10.00
CA LYS A 5 -19.98 -6.28 -9.71
C LYS A 5 -20.66 -5.70 -10.95
N TYR A 6 -19.91 -5.53 -12.02
CA TYR A 6 -20.36 -4.83 -13.23
C TYR A 6 -20.47 -5.78 -14.42
N LYS A 7 -21.46 -5.55 -15.26
CA LYS A 7 -21.66 -6.29 -16.51
C LYS A 7 -21.30 -5.42 -17.71
N TYR A 8 -20.50 -5.97 -18.61
CA TYR A 8 -20.14 -5.31 -19.85
C TYR A 8 -21.38 -5.04 -20.70
N ARG A 9 -21.42 -3.88 -21.37
CA ARG A 9 -22.53 -3.33 -22.18
C ARG A 9 -23.79 -2.93 -21.40
N GLU A 10 -24.04 -3.45 -20.19
CA GLU A 10 -25.14 -3.01 -19.34
C GLU A 10 -24.67 -1.89 -18.39
N ASP A 11 -23.64 -2.15 -17.60
CA ASP A 11 -23.17 -1.27 -16.54
C ASP A 11 -22.01 -0.37 -16.97
N PHE A 12 -21.27 -0.80 -17.98
CA PHE A 12 -20.20 -0.02 -18.57
C PHE A 12 -20.03 -0.34 -20.06
N VAL A 13 -19.42 0.60 -20.77
CA VAL A 13 -18.99 0.44 -22.15
C VAL A 13 -17.48 0.69 -22.26
N PHE A 14 -16.87 0.08 -23.27
CA PHE A 14 -15.49 0.32 -23.65
C PHE A 14 -15.45 1.24 -24.87
N LYS A 15 -14.81 2.39 -24.74
CA LYS A 15 -14.71 3.39 -25.80
C LYS A 15 -13.38 4.15 -25.69
N ASP A 16 -12.72 4.38 -26.81
CA ASP A 16 -11.47 5.15 -26.89
C ASP A 16 -10.42 4.70 -25.86
N ASN A 17 -10.25 3.40 -25.74
CA ASN A 17 -9.34 2.74 -24.78
C ASN A 17 -9.63 3.08 -23.31
N ARG A 18 -10.90 3.34 -22.96
CA ARG A 18 -11.37 3.69 -21.62
C ARG A 18 -12.64 2.93 -21.27
N ILE A 19 -12.86 2.76 -19.99
CA ILE A 19 -14.14 2.29 -19.44
C ILE A 19 -14.98 3.51 -19.09
N CYS A 20 -16.23 3.52 -19.53
CA CYS A 20 -17.22 4.52 -19.15
C CYS A 20 -18.39 3.81 -18.45
N LEU A 21 -18.68 4.16 -17.19
CA LEU A 21 -19.87 3.65 -16.53
C LEU A 21 -21.13 4.22 -17.18
N THR A 22 -22.11 3.35 -17.39
CA THR A 22 -23.47 3.75 -17.80
C THR A 22 -24.26 4.28 -16.60
N TYR A 23 -25.44 4.81 -16.84
CA TYR A 23 -26.35 5.17 -15.76
C TYR A 23 -26.66 3.99 -14.81
N GLN A 24 -26.81 2.77 -15.36
CA GLN A 24 -27.02 1.56 -14.56
C GLN A 24 -25.80 1.22 -13.71
N GLY A 25 -24.60 1.32 -14.29
CA GLY A 25 -23.35 1.11 -13.56
C GLY A 25 -23.15 2.13 -12.41
N LEU A 26 -23.50 3.39 -12.66
CA LEU A 26 -23.45 4.43 -11.62
C LEU A 26 -24.40 4.14 -10.45
N ARG A 27 -25.58 3.58 -10.71
CA ARG A 27 -26.52 3.19 -9.64
C ARG A 27 -26.01 2.03 -8.78
N LYS A 28 -25.14 1.17 -9.31
CA LYS A 28 -24.47 0.11 -8.54
C LYS A 28 -23.31 0.66 -7.69
N LEU A 29 -22.76 1.80 -8.07
CA LEU A 29 -21.70 2.47 -7.34
C LEU A 29 -22.33 3.33 -6.23
N TYR A 30 -22.41 2.77 -5.02
CA TYR A 30 -22.98 3.51 -3.87
C TYR A 30 -22.18 4.78 -3.56
N LYS A 31 -20.85 4.66 -3.44
CA LYS A 31 -19.90 5.77 -3.25
C LYS A 31 -18.52 5.32 -3.71
N PRO A 32 -17.82 6.09 -4.53
CA PRO A 32 -16.43 5.79 -4.86
C PRO A 32 -15.55 5.92 -3.60
N LYS A 33 -14.51 5.08 -3.52
CA LYS A 33 -13.54 5.17 -2.45
C LYS A 33 -12.69 6.43 -2.61
N LYS A 34 -12.18 6.96 -1.50
CA LYS A 34 -11.22 8.06 -1.53
C LYS A 34 -9.82 7.58 -1.95
N LEU A 35 -9.00 8.53 -2.36
CA LEU A 35 -7.55 8.35 -2.48
C LEU A 35 -6.95 8.30 -1.07
N THR A 36 -6.52 7.12 -0.67
CA THR A 36 -5.78 6.89 0.58
C THR A 36 -4.28 6.89 0.31
N GLY A 37 -3.47 6.89 1.36
CA GLY A 37 -2.02 6.74 1.24
C GLY A 37 -1.62 5.54 0.39
N SER A 38 -2.29 4.40 0.55
CA SER A 38 -2.02 3.18 -0.24
C SER A 38 -2.47 3.25 -1.71
N ARG A 39 -3.23 4.28 -2.12
CA ARG A 39 -3.73 4.45 -3.49
C ARG A 39 -3.04 5.57 -4.26
N ILE A 40 -2.50 6.56 -3.54
CA ILE A 40 -1.95 7.75 -4.20
C ILE A 40 -0.78 7.41 -5.11
N GLY A 41 0.07 6.45 -4.72
CA GLY A 41 1.20 5.99 -5.54
C GLY A 41 0.78 5.44 -6.90
N GLY A 42 -0.34 4.72 -6.97
CA GLY A 42 -0.89 4.22 -8.25
C GLY A 42 -1.35 5.33 -9.17
N VAL A 43 -1.88 6.43 -8.62
CA VAL A 43 -2.29 7.62 -9.41
C VAL A 43 -1.07 8.40 -9.88
N LEU A 44 -0.07 8.58 -9.03
CA LEU A 44 1.16 9.34 -9.33
C LEU A 44 2.18 8.55 -10.17
N GLY A 45 1.94 7.25 -10.39
CA GLY A 45 2.86 6.37 -11.12
C GLY A 45 4.11 5.96 -10.34
N SER A 46 4.13 6.17 -9.03
CA SER A 46 5.21 5.73 -8.14
C SER A 46 5.02 4.29 -7.63
N ASP A 47 3.82 3.72 -7.76
CA ASP A 47 3.56 2.33 -7.44
C ASP A 47 3.95 1.41 -8.60
N SER A 48 4.88 0.49 -8.36
CA SER A 48 5.33 -0.48 -9.37
C SER A 48 4.33 -1.63 -9.61
N TYR A 49 3.31 -1.76 -8.78
CA TYR A 49 2.34 -2.85 -8.82
C TYR A 49 0.97 -2.44 -9.39
N LYS A 50 0.62 -1.15 -9.30
CA LYS A 50 -0.67 -0.64 -9.74
C LYS A 50 -0.52 0.53 -10.71
N THR A 51 -1.21 0.42 -11.84
CA THR A 51 -1.33 1.52 -12.79
C THR A 51 -2.43 2.50 -12.34
N PRO A 52 -2.51 3.72 -12.91
CA PRO A 52 -3.65 4.62 -12.70
C PRO A 52 -5.00 3.97 -13.06
N PHE A 53 -5.05 3.17 -14.12
CA PHE A 53 -6.25 2.44 -14.51
C PHE A 53 -6.67 1.39 -13.46
N GLN A 54 -5.75 0.59 -12.98
CA GLN A 54 -6.01 -0.41 -11.92
C GLN A 54 -6.44 0.26 -10.61
N THR A 55 -5.83 1.40 -10.26
CA THR A 55 -6.23 2.21 -9.10
C THR A 55 -7.67 2.73 -9.27
N TRP A 56 -8.04 3.18 -10.48
CA TRP A 56 -9.41 3.57 -10.77
C TRP A 56 -10.38 2.41 -10.62
N CYS A 57 -10.03 1.23 -11.12
CA CYS A 57 -10.85 0.02 -10.97
C CYS A 57 -11.08 -0.35 -9.50
N ASP A 58 -10.07 -0.22 -8.62
CA ASP A 58 -10.23 -0.44 -7.19
C ASP A 58 -11.17 0.60 -6.56
N ILE A 59 -11.00 1.89 -6.88
CA ILE A 59 -11.83 2.98 -6.36
C ILE A 59 -13.29 2.82 -6.76
N MET A 60 -13.53 2.44 -8.01
CA MET A 60 -14.87 2.24 -8.58
C MET A 60 -15.46 0.86 -8.23
N GLY A 61 -14.67 0.00 -7.63
CA GLY A 61 -15.11 -1.33 -7.19
C GLY A 61 -15.33 -2.33 -8.33
N PHE A 62 -14.56 -2.23 -9.43
CA PHE A 62 -14.59 -3.20 -10.52
C PHE A 62 -14.07 -4.57 -10.11
N PHE A 63 -13.14 -4.61 -9.18
CA PHE A 63 -12.63 -5.86 -8.64
C PHE A 63 -12.42 -5.78 -7.13
N LYS A 64 -12.35 -6.95 -6.52
CA LYS A 64 -11.93 -7.12 -5.13
C LYS A 64 -10.56 -7.77 -5.14
N GLU A 65 -9.57 -7.13 -4.53
CA GLU A 65 -8.27 -7.77 -4.30
C GLU A 65 -8.48 -9.02 -3.45
N ASP A 66 -7.94 -10.11 -3.94
CA ASP A 66 -7.83 -11.35 -3.20
C ASP A 66 -6.39 -11.43 -2.70
N LEU A 67 -6.12 -10.69 -1.62
CA LEU A 67 -4.81 -10.70 -0.98
C LEU A 67 -4.61 -12.08 -0.37
N ASP A 68 -3.40 -12.62 -0.50
CA ASP A 68 -3.06 -13.90 0.12
C ASP A 68 -3.20 -13.77 1.64
N PRO A 69 -4.09 -14.54 2.28
CA PRO A 69 -4.33 -14.46 3.72
C PRO A 69 -3.07 -14.67 4.55
N TYR A 70 -2.14 -15.45 4.03
CA TYR A 70 -0.87 -15.79 4.67
C TYR A 70 -0.04 -14.55 5.02
N PHE A 71 0.11 -13.62 4.06
CA PHE A 71 0.87 -12.39 4.29
C PHE A 71 0.05 -11.33 5.03
N LEU A 72 -1.24 -11.23 4.71
CA LEU A 72 -2.11 -10.23 5.30
C LEU A 72 -2.30 -10.45 6.80
N GLU A 73 -2.54 -11.69 7.22
CA GLU A 73 -2.75 -12.04 8.62
C GLU A 73 -1.46 -11.86 9.44
N ALA A 74 -0.33 -12.29 8.90
CA ALA A 74 0.96 -12.09 9.54
C ALA A 74 1.27 -10.60 9.77
N GLY A 75 1.08 -9.75 8.76
CA GLY A 75 1.24 -8.30 8.91
C GLY A 75 0.39 -7.74 10.04
N ARG A 76 -0.89 -8.11 10.09
CA ARG A 76 -1.83 -7.65 11.12
C ARG A 76 -1.43 -8.02 12.55
N ILE A 77 -0.76 -9.16 12.73
CA ILE A 77 -0.28 -9.63 14.04
C ILE A 77 1.06 -8.98 14.40
N ILE A 78 1.95 -8.81 13.41
CA ILE A 78 3.34 -8.38 13.64
C ILE A 78 3.46 -6.86 13.72
N GLU A 79 2.73 -6.09 12.93
CA GLU A 79 2.83 -4.62 12.89
C GLU A 79 2.60 -3.95 14.26
N PRO A 80 1.64 -4.36 15.08
CA PRO A 80 1.49 -3.83 16.45
C PRO A 80 2.71 -4.09 17.33
N LYS A 81 3.33 -5.28 17.21
CA LYS A 81 4.54 -5.64 17.97
C LYS A 81 5.74 -4.81 17.52
N LEU A 82 5.87 -4.59 16.21
CA LEU A 82 6.91 -3.74 15.64
C LEU A 82 6.76 -2.30 16.11
N LYS A 83 5.52 -1.80 16.16
CA LYS A 83 5.22 -0.46 16.67
C LYS A 83 5.65 -0.31 18.13
N GLU A 84 5.21 -1.21 18.99
CA GLU A 84 5.56 -1.19 20.42
C GLU A 84 7.08 -1.24 20.63
N TYR A 85 7.76 -2.10 19.89
CA TYR A 85 9.21 -2.18 19.92
C TYR A 85 9.88 -0.89 19.46
N ALA A 86 9.39 -0.29 18.37
CA ALA A 86 9.88 0.98 17.88
C ALA A 86 9.73 2.10 18.90
N GLU A 87 8.57 2.23 19.52
CA GLU A 87 8.28 3.22 20.55
C GLU A 87 9.26 3.13 21.73
N LEU A 88 9.56 1.90 22.19
CA LEU A 88 10.54 1.65 23.24
C LEU A 88 11.97 2.05 22.83
N GLN A 89 12.38 1.75 21.60
CA GLN A 89 13.73 2.03 21.11
C GLN A 89 14.01 3.52 20.94
N ILE A 90 13.01 4.31 20.60
CA ILE A 90 13.18 5.73 20.27
C ILE A 90 12.66 6.67 21.36
N GLY A 91 12.01 6.13 22.41
CA GLY A 91 11.44 6.94 23.49
C GLY A 91 10.31 7.85 23.05
N LYS A 92 9.52 7.43 22.05
CA LYS A 92 8.34 8.15 21.53
C LYS A 92 7.10 7.29 21.68
N SER A 93 5.94 7.93 21.65
CA SER A 93 4.63 7.24 21.64
C SER A 93 3.79 7.74 20.49
N PHE A 94 3.16 6.81 19.75
CA PHE A 94 2.31 7.10 18.63
C PHE A 94 0.91 6.53 18.87
N LYS A 95 -0.08 7.39 18.88
CA LYS A 95 -1.47 6.98 18.98
C LYS A 95 -1.90 6.26 17.69
N SER A 96 -2.35 5.03 17.84
CA SER A 96 -3.03 4.28 16.77
C SER A 96 -4.55 4.44 16.91
N TYR A 97 -5.24 4.18 15.81
CA TYR A 97 -6.70 4.26 15.73
C TYR A 97 -7.26 2.88 15.38
N ASP A 98 -8.42 2.57 15.94
CA ASP A 98 -9.17 1.39 15.52
C ASP A 98 -9.93 1.73 14.21
N PRO A 99 -9.51 1.17 13.05
CA PRO A 99 -10.07 1.58 11.76
C PRO A 99 -11.60 1.42 11.66
N PRO A 100 -12.24 0.36 12.17
CA PRO A 100 -13.70 0.24 12.20
C PRO A 100 -14.38 1.37 12.96
N SER A 101 -13.86 1.79 14.11
CA SER A 101 -14.48 2.82 14.96
C SER A 101 -14.54 4.20 14.29
N ILE A 102 -13.53 4.48 13.44
CA ILE A 102 -13.42 5.73 12.66
C ILE A 102 -13.87 5.57 11.21
N LYS A 103 -14.56 4.46 10.88
CA LYS A 103 -15.03 4.14 9.52
C LYS A 103 -13.91 4.16 8.47
N TYR A 104 -12.70 3.74 8.86
CA TYR A 104 -11.49 3.68 8.00
C TYR A 104 -11.05 5.04 7.44
N ASP A 105 -11.42 6.16 8.07
CA ASP A 105 -11.09 7.48 7.56
C ASP A 105 -11.02 8.55 8.66
N LEU A 106 -9.82 9.05 8.93
CA LEU A 106 -9.57 10.19 9.84
C LEU A 106 -9.78 11.57 9.19
N PHE A 107 -9.95 11.60 7.87
CA PHE A 107 -10.06 12.81 7.07
C PHE A 107 -11.46 12.94 6.44
N SER A 108 -12.49 12.70 7.24
CA SER A 108 -13.88 12.61 6.75
C SER A 108 -14.39 13.90 6.10
N SER A 109 -13.85 15.07 6.48
CA SER A 109 -14.14 16.36 5.88
C SER A 109 -13.53 16.60 4.49
N ASN A 110 -12.56 15.77 4.08
CA ASN A 110 -11.97 15.84 2.75
C ASN A 110 -12.73 14.90 1.79
N ASP A 111 -13.18 15.42 0.65
CA ASP A 111 -13.99 14.63 -0.30
C ASP A 111 -13.19 13.72 -1.22
N VAL A 112 -11.90 13.98 -1.38
CA VAL A 112 -11.01 13.27 -2.30
C VAL A 112 -10.04 12.37 -1.56
N PHE A 113 -9.40 12.88 -0.52
CA PHE A 113 -8.37 12.19 0.22
C PHE A 113 -8.88 11.64 1.56
N GLY A 114 -8.33 10.51 1.98
CA GLY A 114 -8.72 9.85 3.22
C GLY A 114 -7.70 8.84 3.67
N GLY A 115 -8.05 8.09 4.70
CA GLY A 115 -7.26 6.99 5.24
C GLY A 115 -6.92 7.13 6.70
N VAL A 116 -6.06 6.23 7.18
CA VAL A 116 -5.65 6.13 8.59
C VAL A 116 -4.14 5.92 8.61
N PRO A 117 -3.35 6.85 9.20
CA PRO A 117 -1.94 6.61 9.48
C PRO A 117 -1.77 5.51 10.57
N ASP A 118 -0.65 4.81 10.55
CA ASP A 118 -0.37 3.75 11.53
C ASP A 118 -0.17 4.31 12.94
N GLY A 119 0.33 5.56 13.05
CA GLY A 119 0.43 6.24 14.33
C GLY A 119 0.66 7.74 14.19
N GLU A 120 0.16 8.51 15.17
CA GLU A 120 0.36 9.97 15.27
C GLU A 120 0.99 10.32 16.62
N GLU A 121 2.08 11.08 16.60
CA GLU A 121 2.73 11.62 17.79
C GLU A 121 2.13 12.96 18.17
N PHE A 122 1.86 13.15 19.45
CA PHE A 122 1.30 14.39 19.98
C PHE A 122 2.30 15.08 20.91
N ASP A 123 2.38 16.40 20.83
CA ASP A 123 3.12 17.22 21.81
C ASP A 123 2.32 17.37 23.11
N ALA A 124 2.93 18.05 24.10
CA ALA A 124 2.29 18.31 25.39
C ALA A 124 1.03 19.18 25.31
N ASN A 125 0.83 19.89 24.21
CA ASN A 125 -0.33 20.75 23.95
C ASN A 125 -1.44 19.99 23.18
N GLY A 126 -1.20 18.74 22.80
CA GLY A 126 -2.13 17.93 22.05
C GLY A 126 -2.08 18.17 20.54
N ASN A 127 -1.06 18.84 20.00
CA ASN A 127 -0.88 19.01 18.57
C ASN A 127 -0.16 17.79 17.98
N ILE A 128 -0.54 17.37 16.78
CA ILE A 128 0.17 16.32 16.04
C ILE A 128 1.48 16.90 15.52
N VAL A 129 2.60 16.25 15.84
CA VAL A 129 3.96 16.71 15.50
C VAL A 129 4.69 15.78 14.56
N SER A 130 4.28 14.53 14.48
CA SER A 130 4.83 13.57 13.52
C SER A 130 3.87 12.41 13.25
N ILE A 131 4.13 11.67 12.17
CA ILE A 131 3.38 10.48 11.76
C ILE A 131 4.34 9.31 11.64
N LEU A 132 3.92 8.15 12.12
CA LEU A 132 4.60 6.87 11.95
C LEU A 132 3.93 6.07 10.84
N GLU A 133 4.73 5.55 9.92
CA GLU A 133 4.36 4.57 8.92
C GLU A 133 5.11 3.26 9.16
N ILE A 134 4.37 2.18 9.36
CA ILE A 134 4.91 0.85 9.65
C ILE A 134 4.81 0.00 8.40
N LYS A 135 5.86 -0.77 8.11
CA LYS A 135 5.87 -1.74 7.03
C LYS A 135 6.48 -3.05 7.48
N THR A 136 5.82 -4.12 7.13
CA THR A 136 6.42 -5.44 7.08
C THR A 136 6.73 -5.75 5.62
N ALA A 137 7.95 -6.18 5.35
CA ALA A 137 8.42 -6.52 4.01
C ALA A 137 9.00 -7.94 4.02
N GLN A 138 8.89 -8.63 2.89
CA GLN A 138 9.51 -9.94 2.74
C GLN A 138 11.03 -9.77 2.64
N LEU A 139 11.78 -10.55 3.43
CA LEU A 139 13.24 -10.63 3.30
C LEU A 139 13.62 -11.29 1.98
N ASP A 140 12.94 -12.38 1.63
CA ASP A 140 13.18 -13.17 0.44
C ASP A 140 12.15 -12.87 -0.66
N LYS A 141 12.49 -13.16 -1.91
CA LYS A 141 11.51 -13.26 -2.97
C LYS A 141 10.98 -14.67 -3.08
N TYR A 142 9.67 -14.81 -3.17
CA TYR A 142 9.00 -16.08 -3.36
C TYR A 142 8.68 -16.34 -4.81
N LYS A 143 8.52 -17.62 -5.15
CA LYS A 143 8.08 -18.06 -6.46
C LYS A 143 6.57 -17.92 -6.56
N TRP A 144 6.11 -17.25 -7.61
CA TRP A 144 4.70 -17.11 -7.95
C TRP A 144 4.41 -17.86 -9.24
N VAL A 145 3.27 -18.50 -9.31
CA VAL A 145 2.77 -19.17 -10.51
C VAL A 145 1.44 -18.59 -10.92
N PHE A 146 1.24 -18.48 -12.23
CA PHE A 146 -0.03 -18.05 -12.77
C PHE A 146 -0.92 -19.28 -12.98
N LYS A 147 -2.00 -19.38 -12.21
CA LYS A 147 -2.96 -20.49 -12.28
C LYS A 147 -4.38 -19.95 -12.00
N ASP A 148 -5.36 -20.47 -12.75
CA ASP A 148 -6.77 -20.08 -12.63
C ASP A 148 -6.97 -18.55 -12.74
N ASN A 149 -6.27 -17.92 -13.70
CA ASN A 149 -6.27 -16.47 -13.96
C ASN A 149 -5.79 -15.60 -12.77
N GLN A 150 -4.97 -16.17 -11.89
CA GLN A 150 -4.42 -15.48 -10.73
C GLN A 150 -2.95 -15.85 -10.51
N PHE A 151 -2.17 -14.88 -10.01
CA PHE A 151 -0.88 -15.19 -9.43
C PHE A 151 -1.09 -15.81 -8.05
N ARG A 152 -0.59 -17.00 -7.86
CA ARG A 152 -0.62 -17.73 -6.60
C ARG A 152 0.80 -18.01 -6.13
N LEU A 153 0.97 -17.94 -4.81
CA LEU A 153 2.20 -18.33 -4.17
C LEU A 153 2.46 -19.82 -4.44
N PHE A 154 3.62 -20.15 -5.01
CA PHE A 154 3.99 -21.52 -5.23
C PHE A 154 4.49 -22.13 -3.92
N THR A 155 3.90 -23.26 -3.52
CA THR A 155 4.22 -23.96 -2.27
C THR A 155 4.65 -25.37 -2.54
N GLU A 156 5.63 -25.87 -1.79
CA GLU A 156 6.03 -27.28 -1.68
C GLU A 156 5.84 -27.69 -0.22
N ASP A 157 5.20 -28.81 0.02
CA ASP A 157 4.86 -29.31 1.36
C ASP A 157 4.17 -28.26 2.26
N GLY A 158 3.31 -27.42 1.64
CA GLY A 158 2.59 -26.35 2.32
C GLY A 158 3.41 -25.10 2.66
N LYS A 159 4.69 -25.04 2.26
CA LYS A 159 5.58 -23.91 2.51
C LYS A 159 5.86 -23.13 1.21
N PRO A 160 5.88 -21.80 1.26
CA PRO A 160 6.28 -20.97 0.13
C PRO A 160 7.71 -21.28 -0.34
N VAL A 161 7.90 -21.38 -1.64
CA VAL A 161 9.22 -21.63 -2.24
C VAL A 161 9.94 -20.30 -2.47
N VAL A 162 11.13 -20.17 -1.90
CA VAL A 162 12.01 -19.01 -2.11
C VAL A 162 12.62 -19.07 -3.50
N SER A 163 12.45 -18.02 -4.29
CA SER A 163 13.07 -17.86 -5.61
C SER A 163 14.41 -17.13 -5.55
N GLN A 164 14.58 -16.23 -4.57
CA GLN A 164 15.80 -15.48 -4.36
C GLN A 164 15.93 -15.08 -2.89
N THR A 165 16.94 -15.63 -2.20
CA THR A 165 17.28 -15.27 -0.82
C THR A 165 17.75 -13.82 -0.75
N GLY A 166 17.26 -13.07 0.26
CA GLY A 166 17.55 -11.65 0.42
C GLY A 166 16.99 -10.74 -0.69
N GLY A 167 16.26 -11.30 -1.66
CA GLY A 167 15.79 -10.57 -2.83
C GLY A 167 14.77 -9.48 -2.53
N GLY A 168 14.13 -9.54 -1.37
CA GLY A 168 13.22 -8.49 -0.89
C GLY A 168 13.93 -7.19 -0.53
N LEU A 169 15.19 -7.27 -0.08
CA LEU A 169 15.98 -6.10 0.34
C LEU A 169 16.37 -5.18 -0.82
N VAL A 170 16.46 -5.69 -2.05
CA VAL A 170 16.97 -4.95 -3.22
C VAL A 170 16.22 -3.63 -3.46
N LYS A 171 14.94 -3.58 -3.12
CA LYS A 171 14.11 -2.37 -3.27
C LYS A 171 14.36 -1.31 -2.18
N TRP A 172 14.97 -1.72 -1.07
CA TRP A 172 15.12 -0.90 0.13
C TRP A 172 16.53 -0.41 0.35
N PHE A 173 17.49 -0.93 -0.42
CA PHE A 173 18.90 -0.59 -0.29
C PHE A 173 19.51 -0.28 -1.65
N LYS A 174 20.28 0.78 -1.71
CA LYS A 174 21.09 1.15 -2.87
C LYS A 174 22.43 1.68 -2.38
N ASN A 175 23.53 1.10 -2.85
CA ASN A 175 24.89 1.48 -2.50
C ASN A 175 25.13 1.51 -0.96
N GLY A 176 24.52 0.60 -0.21
CA GLY A 176 24.64 0.57 1.26
C GLY A 176 23.75 1.57 2.01
N GLU A 177 22.95 2.36 1.31
CA GLU A 177 22.02 3.31 1.92
C GLU A 177 20.59 2.82 1.87
N VAL A 178 19.80 3.16 2.90
CA VAL A 178 18.35 2.88 2.92
C VAL A 178 17.64 3.72 1.89
N LEU A 179 16.96 3.05 0.98
CA LEU A 179 16.08 3.63 -0.02
C LEU A 179 14.62 3.27 0.31
N ILE A 180 13.86 4.22 0.81
CA ILE A 180 12.42 4.02 0.96
C ILE A 180 11.77 4.06 -0.44
N PRO A 181 10.97 3.05 -0.84
CA PRO A 181 10.25 3.07 -2.12
C PRO A 181 9.35 4.29 -2.25
N GLU A 182 9.31 4.88 -3.44
CA GLU A 182 8.64 6.17 -3.68
C GLU A 182 7.13 6.11 -3.35
N SER A 183 6.46 5.00 -3.61
CA SER A 183 5.05 4.82 -3.26
C SER A 183 4.79 4.90 -1.75
N TYR A 184 5.71 4.45 -0.91
CA TYR A 184 5.60 4.60 0.54
C TYR A 184 5.90 6.03 1.00
N LYS A 185 6.84 6.71 0.33
CA LYS A 185 7.05 8.15 0.58
C LYS A 185 5.80 8.95 0.23
N ASP A 186 5.16 8.68 -0.91
CA ASP A 186 3.92 9.33 -1.30
C ASP A 186 2.78 9.03 -0.31
N GLN A 187 2.71 7.80 0.21
CA GLN A 187 1.75 7.43 1.24
C GLN A 187 1.90 8.27 2.51
N LEU A 188 3.10 8.28 3.10
CA LEU A 188 3.37 9.05 4.32
C LEU A 188 3.23 10.55 4.06
N SER A 189 3.73 11.04 2.91
CA SER A 189 3.61 12.46 2.53
C SER A 189 2.17 12.93 2.43
N LEU A 190 1.25 12.09 1.94
CA LEU A 190 -0.17 12.45 1.90
C LEU A 190 -0.71 12.70 3.31
N TYR A 191 -0.42 11.84 4.26
CA TYR A 191 -0.89 12.01 5.63
C TYR A 191 -0.26 13.24 6.32
N LEU A 192 1.05 13.46 6.11
CA LEU A 192 1.73 14.67 6.59
C LEU A 192 1.10 15.94 6.01
N TYR A 193 0.83 15.97 4.71
CA TYR A 193 0.16 17.08 4.04
C TYR A 193 -1.25 17.33 4.60
N LEU A 194 -2.04 16.28 4.78
CA LEU A 194 -3.41 16.39 5.31
C LEU A 194 -3.43 16.87 6.77
N ARG A 195 -2.35 16.66 7.53
CA ARG A 195 -2.17 17.19 8.91
C ARG A 195 -1.47 18.55 8.95
N GLY A 196 -0.91 19.02 7.85
CA GLY A 196 -0.16 20.28 7.79
C GLY A 196 1.17 20.23 8.55
N ILE A 197 1.77 19.06 8.67
CA ILE A 197 3.06 18.83 9.35
C ILE A 197 4.08 18.24 8.37
N THR A 198 5.37 18.33 8.71
CA THR A 198 6.46 17.98 7.78
C THR A 198 7.25 16.76 8.17
N VAL A 199 7.12 16.28 9.42
CA VAL A 199 7.96 15.21 9.97
C VAL A 199 7.21 13.91 10.06
N GLY A 200 7.80 12.84 9.54
CA GLY A 200 7.31 11.48 9.68
C GLY A 200 8.45 10.50 9.93
N TYR A 201 8.08 9.25 10.20
CA TYR A 201 9.01 8.17 10.44
C TYR A 201 8.56 6.92 9.70
N PHE A 202 9.51 6.20 9.12
CA PHE A 202 9.32 4.85 8.64
C PHE A 202 9.90 3.86 9.66
N CYS A 203 9.12 2.85 9.99
CA CYS A 203 9.56 1.68 10.74
C CYS A 203 9.30 0.44 9.88
N VAL A 204 10.35 -0.26 9.48
CA VAL A 204 10.25 -1.39 8.55
C VAL A 204 10.92 -2.61 9.15
N ALA A 205 10.22 -3.77 9.12
CA ALA A 205 10.79 -5.06 9.47
C ALA A 205 10.79 -5.98 8.25
N PHE A 206 11.92 -6.66 8.03
CA PHE A 206 12.04 -7.69 7.00
C PHE A 206 11.77 -9.06 7.59
N LEU A 207 10.69 -9.66 7.14
CA LEU A 207 10.16 -10.92 7.66
C LEU A 207 10.66 -12.11 6.84
N ARG A 208 10.96 -13.19 7.54
CA ARG A 208 11.32 -14.49 6.99
C ARG A 208 10.08 -15.36 6.80
N ASN A 209 10.27 -16.51 6.15
CA ASN A 209 9.17 -17.44 5.94
C ASN A 209 8.59 -17.99 7.26
N GLU A 210 9.45 -18.19 8.26
CA GLU A 210 9.08 -18.65 9.59
C GLU A 210 8.16 -17.65 10.30
N ASP A 211 8.40 -16.36 10.12
CA ASP A 211 7.61 -15.29 10.72
C ASP A 211 6.18 -15.26 10.17
N TYR A 212 6.03 -15.56 8.89
CA TYR A 212 4.70 -15.68 8.27
C TYR A 212 3.98 -16.96 8.70
N ALA A 213 4.73 -18.04 8.94
CA ALA A 213 4.18 -19.33 9.39
C ALA A 213 3.71 -19.28 10.85
N ASP A 214 4.42 -18.55 11.72
CA ASP A 214 4.06 -18.34 13.13
C ASP A 214 4.24 -16.87 13.56
N PRO A 215 3.36 -15.98 13.14
CA PRO A 215 3.49 -14.54 13.43
C PRO A 215 3.34 -14.21 14.92
N HIS A 216 2.76 -15.13 15.71
CA HIS A 216 2.61 -14.93 17.15
C HIS A 216 3.94 -15.07 17.89
N SER A 217 4.87 -15.87 17.43
CA SER A 217 6.18 -16.08 18.04
C SER A 217 7.18 -14.97 17.75
N VAL A 218 6.92 -14.12 16.73
CA VAL A 218 7.83 -13.04 16.32
C VAL A 218 8.14 -12.08 17.47
N LYS A 219 9.45 -11.85 17.68
CA LYS A 219 10.00 -10.88 18.64
C LYS A 219 11.08 -10.08 17.95
N PHE A 220 11.12 -8.79 18.23
CA PHE A 220 12.14 -7.88 17.72
C PHE A 220 13.19 -7.61 18.81
N MET A 221 14.46 -7.82 18.49
CA MET A 221 15.59 -7.66 19.42
C MET A 221 16.71 -6.79 18.84
N SER A 222 16.83 -6.73 17.50
CA SER A 222 17.88 -5.98 16.81
C SER A 222 17.67 -4.48 16.94
N PRO A 223 18.70 -3.68 17.23
CA PRO A 223 18.63 -2.23 17.13
C PRO A 223 18.29 -1.78 15.71
N PHE A 224 17.58 -0.66 15.58
CA PHE A 224 17.31 -0.07 14.27
C PHE A 224 18.60 0.27 13.54
N ASN A 225 18.60 0.04 12.23
CA ASN A 225 19.73 0.30 11.35
C ASN A 225 21.02 -0.46 11.68
N LYS A 226 20.97 -1.46 12.55
CA LYS A 226 22.16 -2.27 12.92
C LYS A 226 22.90 -2.84 11.70
N TYR A 227 22.17 -3.17 10.64
CA TYR A 227 22.70 -3.88 9.47
C TYR A 227 22.98 -2.99 8.26
N LEU A 228 22.81 -1.68 8.35
CA LEU A 228 23.05 -0.75 7.23
C LEU A 228 24.49 -0.75 6.74
N ASN A 229 25.45 -0.88 7.65
CA ASN A 229 26.88 -0.87 7.33
C ASN A 229 27.43 -2.27 7.03
N ASP A 230 26.78 -3.32 7.53
CA ASP A 230 27.27 -4.70 7.45
C ASP A 230 26.59 -5.49 6.31
N GLY A 231 25.78 -4.84 5.55
CA GLY A 231 25.19 -5.30 4.30
C GLY A 231 24.61 -6.70 4.36
N ILE A 232 23.58 -6.98 5.15
CA ILE A 232 22.72 -8.14 4.79
C ILE A 232 22.53 -9.23 5.84
N VAL A 233 23.43 -9.52 6.72
CA VAL A 233 23.28 -10.72 7.54
C VAL A 233 22.76 -10.38 8.93
N SER A 234 21.50 -10.75 9.19
CA SER A 234 21.07 -10.88 10.58
C SER A 234 21.81 -12.06 11.19
N GLU A 235 22.45 -11.88 12.34
CA GLU A 235 22.86 -12.98 13.18
C GLU A 235 21.64 -13.86 13.49
N GLU A 236 21.89 -15.13 13.78
CA GLU A 236 20.82 -16.11 13.97
C GLU A 236 19.74 -15.59 14.94
N GLY A 237 18.51 -15.53 14.47
CA GLY A 237 17.36 -15.09 15.26
C GLY A 237 16.95 -13.62 15.13
N ASP A 238 17.80 -12.74 14.64
CA ASP A 238 17.50 -11.31 14.53
C ASP A 238 16.80 -10.92 13.21
N HIS A 239 15.94 -9.88 13.28
CA HIS A 239 15.32 -9.28 12.11
C HIS A 239 16.12 -8.08 11.61
N ILE A 240 16.12 -7.85 10.31
CA ILE A 240 16.60 -6.59 9.73
C ILE A 240 15.52 -5.55 9.94
N LEU A 241 15.86 -4.47 10.65
CA LEU A 241 14.95 -3.38 10.97
C LEU A 241 15.48 -2.06 10.40
N ILE A 242 14.57 -1.25 9.88
CA ILE A 242 14.85 0.11 9.45
C ILE A 242 14.03 1.07 10.32
N TRP A 243 14.70 2.07 10.86
CA TRP A 243 14.08 3.28 11.39
C TRP A 243 14.62 4.47 10.64
N LYS A 244 13.75 5.22 9.95
CA LYS A 244 14.18 6.37 9.17
C LYS A 244 13.27 7.56 9.36
N LYS A 245 13.84 8.69 9.83
CA LYS A 245 13.19 9.98 9.80
C LYS A 245 12.98 10.41 8.35
N PHE A 246 11.82 10.96 8.07
CA PHE A 246 11.40 11.44 6.76
C PHE A 246 10.83 12.85 6.89
N GLU A 247 11.25 13.75 6.05
CA GLU A 247 10.77 15.13 6.03
C GLU A 247 10.29 15.49 4.63
N ILE A 248 9.21 16.26 4.56
CA ILE A 248 8.67 16.75 3.30
C ILE A 248 8.66 18.28 3.25
N ASP A 249 8.77 18.81 2.04
CA ASP A 249 8.35 20.18 1.72
C ASP A 249 6.87 20.14 1.32
N LEU A 250 6.00 20.74 2.15
CA LEU A 250 4.55 20.76 1.91
C LEU A 250 4.18 21.44 0.59
N LYS A 251 4.91 22.50 0.19
CA LYS A 251 4.64 23.21 -1.06
C LYS A 251 5.02 22.39 -2.29
N GLU A 252 6.12 21.63 -2.18
CA GLU A 252 6.52 20.75 -3.25
C GLU A 252 5.55 19.56 -3.36
N PHE A 253 5.16 18.97 -2.24
CA PHE A 253 4.19 17.87 -2.24
C PHE A 253 2.80 18.30 -2.68
N GLU A 254 2.40 19.56 -2.43
CA GLU A 254 1.12 20.13 -2.88
C GLU A 254 0.94 19.99 -4.39
N LYS A 255 2.01 20.05 -5.19
CA LYS A 255 1.95 19.80 -6.63
C LYS A 255 1.47 18.40 -6.95
N LYS A 256 1.96 17.39 -6.22
CA LYS A 256 1.51 15.99 -6.36
C LYS A 256 0.05 15.84 -5.93
N VAL A 257 -0.35 16.50 -4.84
CA VAL A 257 -1.74 16.52 -4.36
C VAL A 257 -2.68 17.14 -5.42
N HIS A 258 -2.26 18.21 -6.07
CA HIS A 258 -3.02 18.84 -7.15
C HIS A 258 -3.24 17.89 -8.34
N VAL A 259 -2.18 17.20 -8.76
CA VAL A 259 -2.24 16.18 -9.83
C VAL A 259 -3.21 15.05 -9.44
N ALA A 260 -3.09 14.53 -8.23
CA ALA A 260 -3.94 13.44 -7.75
C ALA A 260 -5.41 13.88 -7.61
N LYS A 261 -5.66 15.11 -7.14
CA LYS A 261 -7.02 15.69 -7.07
C LYS A 261 -7.63 15.86 -8.45
N GLN A 262 -6.88 16.45 -9.40
CA GLN A 262 -7.35 16.60 -10.78
C GLN A 262 -7.66 15.24 -11.42
N TRP A 263 -6.80 14.26 -11.21
CA TRP A 263 -7.06 12.90 -11.69
C TRP A 263 -8.36 12.32 -11.11
N TYR A 264 -8.62 12.54 -9.82
CA TYR A 264 -9.86 12.08 -9.17
C TYR A 264 -11.10 12.76 -9.77
N GLU A 265 -11.05 14.06 -9.98
CA GLU A 265 -12.14 14.82 -10.62
C GLU A 265 -12.39 14.35 -12.07
N ASP A 266 -11.31 14.09 -12.84
CA ASP A 266 -11.43 13.73 -14.25
C ASP A 266 -11.85 12.28 -14.47
N HIS A 267 -11.52 11.38 -13.56
CA HIS A 267 -11.76 9.96 -13.78
C HIS A 267 -12.79 9.37 -12.82
N VAL A 268 -12.69 9.67 -11.54
CA VAL A 268 -13.59 9.06 -10.54
C VAL A 268 -14.95 9.75 -10.56
N ARG A 269 -14.98 11.09 -10.47
CA ARG A 269 -16.26 11.84 -10.47
C ARG A 269 -16.99 11.77 -11.80
N LYS A 270 -16.27 11.76 -12.91
CA LYS A 270 -16.86 11.59 -14.24
C LYS A 270 -17.20 10.13 -14.58
N ALA A 271 -16.74 9.20 -13.74
CA ALA A 271 -16.89 7.74 -13.95
C ALA A 271 -16.35 7.25 -15.31
N ILE A 272 -15.25 7.86 -15.75
CA ILE A 272 -14.52 7.53 -16.98
C ILE A 272 -13.09 7.18 -16.57
N SER A 273 -12.65 5.96 -16.90
CA SER A 273 -11.31 5.52 -16.52
C SER A 273 -10.20 6.37 -17.15
N PRO A 274 -8.98 6.37 -16.59
CA PRO A 274 -7.80 6.71 -17.37
C PRO A 274 -7.70 5.80 -18.62
N PRO A 275 -6.94 6.19 -19.65
CA PRO A 275 -6.68 5.32 -20.77
C PRO A 275 -5.91 4.07 -20.30
N MET A 276 -6.27 2.92 -20.85
CA MET A 276 -5.59 1.66 -20.58
C MET A 276 -4.24 1.60 -21.28
N THR A 277 -3.24 1.06 -20.63
CA THR A 277 -2.06 0.51 -21.30
C THR A 277 -2.38 -0.86 -21.90
N SER A 278 -1.51 -1.39 -22.77
CA SER A 278 -1.68 -2.76 -23.30
C SER A 278 -1.74 -3.80 -22.16
N LYS A 279 -0.93 -3.61 -21.11
CA LYS A 279 -0.96 -4.46 -19.91
C LYS A 279 -2.26 -4.35 -19.13
N ASP A 280 -2.84 -3.16 -19.04
CA ASP A 280 -4.13 -2.95 -18.38
C ASP A 280 -5.25 -3.64 -19.12
N LEU A 281 -5.24 -3.55 -20.45
CA LEU A 281 -6.24 -4.20 -21.28
C LEU A 281 -6.15 -5.74 -21.16
N GLU A 282 -4.94 -6.29 -21.21
CA GLU A 282 -4.70 -7.71 -20.99
C GLU A 282 -5.20 -8.14 -19.61
N TRP A 283 -4.82 -7.39 -18.54
CA TRP A 283 -5.26 -7.64 -17.18
C TRP A 283 -6.78 -7.54 -17.01
N PHE A 284 -7.43 -6.55 -17.63
CA PHE A 284 -8.86 -6.34 -17.49
C PHE A 284 -9.69 -7.42 -18.20
N ARG A 285 -9.18 -7.97 -19.32
CA ARG A 285 -9.80 -9.08 -20.03
C ARG A 285 -9.90 -10.38 -19.25
N TYR A 286 -9.10 -10.57 -18.20
CA TYR A 286 -9.30 -11.72 -17.31
C TYR A 286 -10.66 -11.67 -16.60
N GLY A 287 -11.16 -10.50 -16.30
CA GLY A 287 -12.49 -10.33 -15.71
C GLY A 287 -13.60 -10.19 -16.74
N TYR A 288 -13.25 -9.71 -17.92
CA TYR A 288 -14.19 -9.40 -19.01
C TYR A 288 -13.65 -9.93 -20.35
N PRO A 289 -13.70 -11.26 -20.57
CA PRO A 289 -13.12 -11.88 -21.78
C PRO A 289 -13.81 -11.43 -23.08
N ASP A 290 -15.08 -11.05 -23.02
CA ASP A 290 -15.87 -10.60 -24.17
C ASP A 290 -15.68 -9.11 -24.50
N LEU A 291 -14.70 -8.44 -23.88
CA LEU A 291 -14.41 -7.04 -24.16
C LEU A 291 -13.89 -6.90 -25.59
N GLU A 292 -14.67 -6.27 -26.45
CA GLU A 292 -14.31 -5.99 -27.85
C GLU A 292 -13.34 -4.80 -27.95
N HIS A 293 -12.59 -4.78 -29.05
CA HIS A 293 -11.63 -3.70 -29.38
C HIS A 293 -12.32 -2.44 -29.84
#